data_e67abd9f98085597f99109f214b9479f
#
_entry.id   e67abd9f98085597f99109f214b9479f
#
_cell.length_a   1.000
_cell.length_b   1.000
_cell.length_c   1.000
_cell.angle_alpha   90.00
_cell.angle_beta   90.00
_cell.angle_gamma   90.00
#
_symmetry.space_group_name_H-M   'P 1'
#
loop_
_entity.id
_entity.type
_entity.pdbx_description
1 polymer ?
#
loop_
_entity_poly.entity_id
_entity_poly.type
_entity_poly.pdbx_seq_one_letter_code
_entity_poly.pdbx_strand_id
1 'polypeptide(L)'
;MVKIVSKALIKNRNGKYLLLYRGDTHPNFPGHLDLPGGEVESEETSKTAAAREVQEETGICIHPNGLKKLFVKQYKNTRHVLFEIAIDKTESDISVKLSWEHKKYRWMTLSELLDTNIPESADPYYIYVIDYLKHLSEA
;
A
#
# COMPACT_ATOMS: atom_id res chain seq x y z
N MET A 1 17.02 7.23 -15.55
CA MET A 1 15.56 7.16 -15.60
C MET A 1 15.03 6.91 -14.20
N VAL A 2 14.01 7.66 -13.80
CA VAL A 2 13.41 7.52 -12.47
C VAL A 2 12.34 6.42 -12.51
N LYS A 3 12.45 5.45 -11.61
CA LYS A 3 11.44 4.45 -11.39
C LYS A 3 10.34 5.06 -10.53
N ILE A 4 9.09 4.83 -10.86
CA ILE A 4 7.96 5.32 -10.09
C ILE A 4 7.21 4.12 -9.51
N VAL A 5 7.00 4.13 -8.20
CA VAL A 5 6.23 3.12 -7.48
C VAL A 5 5.02 3.80 -6.87
N SER A 6 3.82 3.31 -7.16
CA SER A 6 2.59 3.88 -6.60
C SER A 6 1.84 2.81 -5.80
N LYS A 7 1.43 3.16 -4.59
CA LYS A 7 0.74 2.26 -3.69
C LYS A 7 -0.47 2.94 -3.06
N ALA A 8 -1.35 2.15 -2.46
CA ALA A 8 -2.59 2.66 -1.90
C ALA A 8 -2.80 2.20 -0.45
N LEU A 9 -3.21 3.14 0.39
CA LEU A 9 -3.80 2.85 1.68
C LEU A 9 -5.30 2.67 1.47
N ILE A 10 -5.76 1.45 1.62
CA ILE A 10 -7.17 1.10 1.45
C ILE A 10 -7.81 0.99 2.83
N LYS A 11 -8.79 1.85 3.09
CA LYS A 11 -9.47 1.93 4.38
C LYS A 11 -10.89 1.42 4.23
N ASN A 12 -11.29 0.50 5.13
CA ASN A 12 -12.65 -0.02 5.11
C ASN A 12 -13.60 0.85 5.96
N ARG A 13 -14.89 0.48 6.00
CA ARG A 13 -15.93 1.21 6.75
C ARG A 13 -15.62 1.31 8.24
N ASN A 14 -14.90 0.35 8.80
CA ASN A 14 -14.53 0.32 10.21
C ASN A 14 -13.25 1.12 10.53
N GLY A 15 -12.70 1.81 9.53
CA GLY A 15 -11.49 2.61 9.71
C GLY A 15 -10.20 1.80 9.75
N LYS A 16 -10.22 0.54 9.33
CA LYS A 16 -9.02 -0.30 9.26
C LYS A 16 -8.39 -0.27 7.88
N TYR A 17 -7.08 -0.36 7.84
CA TYR A 17 -6.28 -0.34 6.63
C TYR A 17 -5.86 -1.74 6.21
N LEU A 18 -5.85 -2.00 4.91
CA LEU A 18 -5.40 -3.27 4.36
C LEU A 18 -3.87 -3.30 4.26
N LEU A 19 -3.26 -4.23 4.97
CA LEU A 19 -1.83 -4.49 4.90
C LEU A 19 -1.61 -5.89 4.34
N LEU A 20 -0.54 -6.04 3.56
CA LEU A 20 -0.13 -7.30 2.96
C LEU A 20 1.19 -7.73 3.57
N TYR A 21 1.46 -9.04 3.57
CA TYR A 21 2.76 -9.59 3.96
C TYR A 21 3.39 -10.21 2.72
N ARG A 22 4.59 -9.74 2.37
CA ARG A 22 5.32 -10.26 1.23
C ARG A 22 5.59 -11.74 1.41
N GLY A 23 5.49 -12.49 0.31
CA GLY A 23 5.78 -13.91 0.32
C GLY A 23 7.26 -14.18 0.58
N ASP A 24 7.57 -15.41 1.03
CA ASP A 24 8.94 -15.78 1.39
C ASP A 24 9.87 -15.84 0.16
N THR A 25 9.30 -15.96 -1.04
CA THR A 25 10.05 -15.96 -2.30
C THR A 25 10.06 -14.61 -3.01
N HIS A 26 9.51 -13.55 -2.37
CA HIS A 26 9.51 -12.23 -2.95
C HIS A 26 10.96 -11.73 -3.09
N PRO A 27 11.34 -11.15 -4.26
CA PRO A 27 12.73 -10.74 -4.50
C PRO A 27 13.21 -9.59 -3.60
N ASN A 28 12.26 -8.81 -3.06
CA ASN A 28 12.58 -7.65 -2.21
C ASN A 28 11.86 -7.76 -0.88
N PHE A 29 12.60 -7.69 0.22
CA PHE A 29 12.07 -7.67 1.59
C PHE A 29 11.05 -8.78 1.89
N PRO A 30 11.41 -10.08 1.66
CA PRO A 30 10.47 -11.18 1.90
C PRO A 30 9.97 -11.19 3.35
N GLY A 31 8.68 -11.50 3.53
CA GLY A 31 8.04 -11.59 4.84
C GLY A 31 7.67 -10.25 5.47
N HIS A 32 8.11 -9.12 4.92
CA HIS A 32 7.82 -7.80 5.48
C HIS A 32 6.41 -7.32 5.13
N LEU A 33 5.89 -6.42 5.97
CA LEU A 33 4.63 -5.73 5.69
C LEU A 33 4.77 -4.85 4.46
N ASP A 34 3.68 -4.74 3.71
CA ASP A 34 3.63 -4.01 2.45
C ASP A 34 2.24 -3.44 2.23
N LEU A 35 2.15 -2.49 1.32
CA LEU A 35 0.89 -1.96 0.83
C LEU A 35 0.65 -2.47 -0.59
N PRO A 36 -0.61 -2.65 -1.00
CA PRO A 36 -0.89 -2.98 -2.39
C PRO A 36 -0.45 -1.85 -3.32
N GLY A 37 0.16 -2.22 -4.41
CA GLY A 37 0.69 -1.30 -5.41
C GLY A 37 1.95 -1.83 -6.06
N GLY A 38 2.55 -1.05 -6.96
CA GLY A 38 3.74 -1.47 -7.67
C GLY A 38 4.26 -0.42 -8.64
N GLU A 39 5.10 -0.85 -9.56
CA GLU A 39 5.72 0.04 -10.54
C GLU A 39 4.71 0.59 -11.54
N VAL A 40 4.87 1.88 -11.82
CA VAL A 40 4.12 2.56 -12.88
C VAL A 40 4.76 2.18 -14.21
N GLU A 41 3.96 1.60 -15.10
CA GLU A 41 4.41 1.22 -16.44
C GLU A 41 4.42 2.43 -17.37
N SER A 42 5.12 2.28 -18.50
CA SER A 42 5.18 3.29 -19.55
C SER A 42 3.76 3.66 -20.00
N GLU A 43 3.49 4.96 -20.14
CA GLU A 43 2.21 5.51 -20.61
C GLU A 43 1.06 5.39 -19.59
N GLU A 44 1.35 4.92 -18.40
CA GLU A 44 0.37 4.80 -17.32
C GLU A 44 0.53 5.98 -16.36
N THR A 45 -0.59 6.48 -15.80
CA THR A 45 -0.52 7.45 -14.69
C THR A 45 -0.29 6.70 -13.39
N SER A 46 0.17 7.40 -12.36
CA SER A 46 0.36 6.80 -11.03
C SER A 46 -0.96 6.27 -10.45
N LYS A 47 -2.07 6.97 -10.66
CA LYS A 47 -3.39 6.52 -10.20
C LYS A 47 -3.82 5.24 -10.91
N THR A 48 -3.66 5.19 -12.22
CA THR A 48 -4.01 4.00 -13.02
C THR A 48 -3.16 2.81 -12.60
N ALA A 49 -1.86 3.03 -12.38
CA ALA A 49 -0.96 1.99 -11.93
C ALA A 49 -1.37 1.45 -10.54
N ALA A 50 -1.67 2.35 -9.61
CA ALA A 50 -2.11 1.94 -8.27
C ALA A 50 -3.38 1.10 -8.33
N ALA A 51 -4.38 1.53 -9.10
CA ALA A 51 -5.63 0.78 -9.25
C ALA A 51 -5.41 -0.59 -9.89
N ARG A 52 -4.58 -0.66 -10.93
CA ARG A 52 -4.25 -1.92 -11.60
C ARG A 52 -3.55 -2.89 -10.66
N GLU A 53 -2.53 -2.41 -9.97
CA GLU A 53 -1.76 -3.25 -9.04
C GLU A 53 -2.60 -3.74 -7.85
N VAL A 54 -3.48 -2.87 -7.32
CA VAL A 54 -4.42 -3.28 -6.26
C VAL A 54 -5.27 -4.45 -6.73
N GLN A 55 -5.82 -4.37 -7.94
CA GLN A 55 -6.63 -5.45 -8.49
C GLN A 55 -5.80 -6.72 -8.69
N GLU A 56 -4.60 -6.61 -9.24
CA GLU A 56 -3.73 -7.77 -9.48
C GLU A 56 -3.33 -8.45 -8.17
N GLU A 57 -3.02 -7.67 -7.14
CA GLU A 57 -2.50 -8.20 -5.88
C GLU A 57 -3.56 -8.61 -4.88
N THR A 58 -4.75 -8.02 -4.92
CA THR A 58 -5.79 -8.24 -3.92
C THR A 58 -7.15 -8.67 -4.47
N GLY A 59 -7.35 -8.53 -5.77
CA GLY A 59 -8.65 -8.76 -6.41
C GLY A 59 -9.66 -7.62 -6.18
N ILE A 60 -9.28 -6.59 -5.44
CA ILE A 60 -10.18 -5.46 -5.17
C ILE A 60 -10.19 -4.53 -6.37
N CYS A 61 -11.39 -4.25 -6.91
CA CYS A 61 -11.57 -3.32 -8.02
C CYS A 61 -11.84 -1.92 -7.47
N ILE A 62 -10.96 -0.99 -7.77
CA ILE A 62 -11.13 0.43 -7.41
C ILE A 62 -11.03 1.27 -8.66
N HIS A 63 -11.77 2.40 -8.68
CA HIS A 63 -11.67 3.33 -9.78
C HIS A 63 -10.50 4.29 -9.54
N PRO A 64 -9.62 4.53 -10.53
CA PRO A 64 -8.47 5.43 -10.33
C PRO A 64 -8.87 6.82 -9.81
N ASN A 65 -10.02 7.34 -10.23
CA ASN A 65 -10.49 8.66 -9.79
C ASN A 65 -10.87 8.71 -8.30
N GLY A 66 -11.07 7.56 -7.67
CA GLY A 66 -11.33 7.49 -6.22
C GLY A 66 -10.08 7.62 -5.37
N LEU A 67 -8.91 7.53 -5.98
CA LEU A 67 -7.64 7.62 -5.28
C LEU A 67 -7.24 9.08 -5.02
N LYS A 68 -6.91 9.39 -3.77
CA LYS A 68 -6.44 10.71 -3.36
C LYS A 68 -4.95 10.63 -3.06
N LYS A 69 -4.16 11.49 -3.69
CA LYS A 69 -2.71 11.53 -3.45
C LYS A 69 -2.40 12.09 -2.07
N LEU A 70 -1.60 11.37 -1.29
CA LEU A 70 -1.17 11.78 0.04
C LEU A 70 0.21 12.40 0.03
N PHE A 71 1.17 11.75 -0.62
CA PHE A 71 2.52 12.30 -0.74
C PHE A 71 3.26 11.74 -1.96
N VAL A 72 4.33 12.44 -2.29
CA VAL A 72 5.35 11.97 -3.23
C VAL A 72 6.70 12.12 -2.54
N LYS A 73 7.48 11.05 -2.46
CA LYS A 73 8.81 11.05 -1.88
C LYS A 73 9.79 10.42 -2.85
N GLN A 74 10.95 11.02 -2.98
CA GLN A 74 12.01 10.46 -3.81
C GLN A 74 13.16 9.94 -2.94
N TYR A 75 13.59 8.73 -3.22
CA TYR A 75 14.74 8.10 -2.60
C TYR A 75 15.58 7.45 -3.69
N LYS A 76 16.82 7.96 -3.87
CA LYS A 76 17.69 7.54 -4.97
C LYS A 76 16.96 7.74 -6.31
N ASN A 77 16.88 6.69 -7.12
CA ASN A 77 16.24 6.75 -8.45
C ASN A 77 14.78 6.29 -8.43
N THR A 78 14.16 6.24 -7.26
CA THR A 78 12.78 5.79 -7.12
C THR A 78 11.92 6.91 -6.54
N ARG A 79 10.82 7.22 -7.24
CA ARG A 79 9.79 8.14 -6.76
C ARG A 79 8.65 7.32 -6.18
N HIS A 80 8.34 7.55 -4.91
CA HIS A 80 7.27 6.84 -4.20
C HIS A 80 6.05 7.73 -4.12
N VAL A 81 4.94 7.25 -4.66
CA VAL A 81 3.65 7.95 -4.63
C VAL A 81 2.67 7.15 -3.79
N LEU A 82 2.09 7.77 -2.79
CA LEU A 82 1.09 7.13 -1.94
C LEU A 82 -0.28 7.77 -2.18
N PHE A 83 -1.26 6.91 -2.37
CA PHE A 83 -2.67 7.29 -2.47
C PHE A 83 -3.46 6.68 -1.32
N GLU A 84 -4.63 7.23 -1.05
CA GLU A 84 -5.61 6.60 -0.17
C GLU A 84 -6.95 6.48 -0.89
N ILE A 85 -7.73 5.49 -0.45
CA ILE A 85 -9.11 5.31 -0.87
C ILE A 85 -9.90 4.68 0.28
N ALA A 86 -11.14 5.15 0.48
CA ALA A 86 -12.05 4.56 1.43
C ALA A 86 -13.06 3.69 0.69
N ILE A 87 -13.24 2.47 1.16
CA ILE A 87 -14.25 1.56 0.63
C ILE A 87 -15.36 1.46 1.66
N ASP A 88 -16.60 1.80 1.24
CA ASP A 88 -17.76 1.79 2.14
C ASP A 88 -18.31 0.38 2.30
N LYS A 89 -17.47 -0.51 2.81
CA LYS A 89 -17.81 -1.90 3.12
C LYS A 89 -17.05 -2.33 4.36
N THR A 90 -17.62 -3.26 5.12
CA THR A 90 -16.95 -3.85 6.27
C THR A 90 -15.92 -4.87 5.79
N GLU A 91 -15.00 -5.23 6.68
CA GLU A 91 -13.96 -6.23 6.42
C GLU A 91 -14.55 -7.53 5.87
N SER A 92 -15.67 -8.00 6.44
CA SER A 92 -16.30 -9.26 6.02
C SER A 92 -16.95 -9.18 4.63
N ASP A 93 -17.26 -7.98 4.15
CA ASP A 93 -17.88 -7.78 2.84
C ASP A 93 -16.86 -7.50 1.72
N ILE A 94 -15.59 -7.39 2.07
CA ILE A 94 -14.51 -7.18 1.10
C ILE A 94 -13.78 -8.50 0.90
N SER A 95 -13.87 -9.04 -0.32
CA SER A 95 -13.14 -10.25 -0.67
C SER A 95 -11.71 -9.88 -1.09
N VAL A 96 -10.73 -10.48 -0.43
CA VAL A 96 -9.32 -10.30 -0.78
C VAL A 96 -8.76 -11.60 -1.32
N LYS A 97 -8.24 -11.56 -2.54
CA LYS A 97 -7.62 -12.71 -3.18
C LYS A 97 -6.19 -12.35 -3.56
N LEU A 98 -5.23 -12.89 -2.82
CA LEU A 98 -3.82 -12.54 -2.98
C LEU A 98 -3.19 -13.18 -4.22
N SER A 99 -2.23 -12.46 -4.84
CA SER A 99 -1.33 -13.00 -5.84
C SER A 99 -0.18 -13.73 -5.15
N TRP A 100 0.71 -14.33 -5.96
CA TRP A 100 1.87 -15.07 -5.43
C TRP A 100 2.85 -14.18 -4.66
N GLU A 101 2.83 -12.87 -4.89
CA GLU A 101 3.77 -11.93 -4.28
C GLU A 101 3.54 -11.75 -2.77
N HIS A 102 2.34 -12.05 -2.30
CA HIS A 102 1.96 -11.86 -0.90
C HIS A 102 1.37 -13.15 -0.33
N LYS A 103 1.77 -13.49 0.89
CA LYS A 103 1.36 -14.75 1.54
C LYS A 103 0.15 -14.61 2.44
N LYS A 104 -0.12 -13.42 2.96
CA LYS A 104 -1.31 -13.16 3.79
C LYS A 104 -1.63 -11.67 3.80
N TYR A 105 -2.83 -11.34 4.26
CA TYR A 105 -3.26 -9.96 4.47
C TYR A 105 -3.85 -9.78 5.86
N ARG A 106 -3.94 -8.54 6.29
CA ARG A 106 -4.54 -8.20 7.57
C ARG A 106 -5.15 -6.80 7.47
N TRP A 107 -6.33 -6.64 8.07
CA TRP A 107 -6.92 -5.32 8.29
C TRP A 107 -6.46 -4.80 9.64
N MET A 108 -5.82 -3.65 9.66
CA MET A 108 -5.20 -3.09 10.86
C MET A 108 -5.77 -1.71 11.18
N THR A 109 -5.99 -1.46 12.48
CA THR A 109 -6.30 -0.11 12.94
C THR A 109 -5.05 0.77 12.80
N LEU A 110 -5.22 2.09 12.85
CA LEU A 110 -4.07 3.01 12.83
C LEU A 110 -3.14 2.72 14.01
N SER A 111 -3.69 2.48 15.19
CA SER A 111 -2.91 2.16 16.39
C SER A 111 -2.06 0.89 16.20
N GLU A 112 -2.67 -0.19 15.69
CA GLU A 112 -1.94 -1.42 15.39
C GLU A 112 -0.81 -1.19 14.38
N LEU A 113 -1.11 -0.39 13.35
CA LEU A 113 -0.14 -0.09 12.30
C LEU A 113 1.07 0.69 12.86
N LEU A 114 0.81 1.68 13.72
CA LEU A 114 1.87 2.48 14.34
C LEU A 114 2.70 1.71 15.36
N ASP A 115 2.14 0.66 15.94
CA ASP A 115 2.83 -0.22 16.88
C ASP A 115 3.66 -1.30 16.17
N THR A 116 3.59 -1.36 14.85
CA THR A 116 4.36 -2.34 14.07
C THR A 116 5.85 -2.09 14.20
N ASN A 117 6.59 -3.15 14.50
CA ASN A 117 8.05 -3.07 14.57
C ASN A 117 8.63 -3.00 13.15
N ILE A 118 9.35 -1.92 12.86
CA ILE A 118 9.95 -1.71 11.54
C ILE A 118 11.43 -2.07 11.62
N PRO A 119 11.89 -3.14 10.95
CA PRO A 119 13.33 -3.46 10.94
C PRO A 119 14.11 -2.41 10.14
N GLU A 120 15.38 -2.23 10.50
CA GLU A 120 16.28 -1.31 9.81
C GLU A 120 16.40 -1.61 8.32
N SER A 121 16.22 -2.88 7.94
CA SER A 121 16.27 -3.33 6.56
C SER A 121 14.94 -3.18 5.82
N ALA A 122 13.95 -2.51 6.42
CA ALA A 122 12.65 -2.36 5.80
C ALA A 122 12.73 -1.52 4.52
N ASP A 123 11.75 -1.75 3.63
CA ASP A 123 11.60 -0.94 2.43
C ASP A 123 11.42 0.53 2.82
N PRO A 124 12.22 1.45 2.27
CA PRO A 124 12.08 2.89 2.55
C PRO A 124 10.67 3.41 2.33
N TYR A 125 9.94 2.84 1.38
CA TYR A 125 8.55 3.20 1.13
C TYR A 125 7.70 3.04 2.38
N TYR A 126 7.83 1.89 3.04
CA TYR A 126 7.05 1.59 4.24
C TYR A 126 7.39 2.58 5.37
N ILE A 127 8.65 2.94 5.49
CA ILE A 127 9.10 3.92 6.48
C ILE A 127 8.42 5.28 6.25
N TYR A 128 8.34 5.73 5.00
CA TYR A 128 7.64 6.97 4.65
C TYR A 128 6.16 6.92 5.01
N VAL A 129 5.51 5.78 4.79
CA VAL A 129 4.10 5.58 5.12
C VAL A 129 3.88 5.72 6.62
N ILE A 130 4.71 5.06 7.43
CA ILE A 130 4.59 5.13 8.88
C ILE A 130 4.84 6.54 9.39
N ASP A 131 5.84 7.25 8.87
CA ASP A 131 6.09 8.65 9.24
C ASP A 131 4.90 9.54 8.93
N TYR A 132 4.29 9.37 7.77
CA TYR A 132 3.11 10.12 7.38
C TYR A 132 1.95 9.87 8.35
N LEU A 133 1.69 8.61 8.68
CA LEU A 133 0.61 8.24 9.59
C LEU A 133 0.84 8.75 11.01
N LYS A 134 2.08 8.78 11.48
CA LYS A 134 2.42 9.36 12.78
C LYS A 134 2.09 10.85 12.82
N HIS A 135 2.42 11.59 11.77
CA HIS A 135 2.10 13.01 11.68
C HIS A 135 0.60 13.26 11.69
N LEU A 136 -0.17 12.41 11.03
CA LEU A 136 -1.64 12.51 11.07
C LEU A 136 -2.20 12.31 12.48
N SER A 137 -1.65 11.35 13.22
CA SER A 137 -2.12 11.04 14.57
C SER A 137 -1.79 12.12 15.59
N GLU A 138 -0.76 12.95 15.31
CA GLU A 138 -0.31 14.04 16.17
C GLU A 138 -1.02 15.37 15.85
N ALA A 139 -1.74 15.42 14.75
CA ALA A 139 -2.41 16.64 14.29
C ALA A 139 -3.68 16.95 15.10
#